data_3c4501f62d096963bf5ce2c8847f95d0
#
_entry.id   3c4501f62d096963bf5ce2c8847f95d0
#
_cell.length_a   1.000
_cell.length_b   1.000
_cell.length_c   1.000
_cell.angle_alpha   90.00
_cell.angle_beta   90.00
_cell.angle_gamma   90.00
#
_symmetry.space_group_name_H-M   'P 1'
#
loop_
_entity.id
_entity.type
_entity.pdbx_description
1 polymer ?
#
loop_
_entity_poly.entity_id
_entity_poly.type
_entity_poly.pdbx_seq_one_letter_code
_entity_poly.pdbx_strand_id
1 'polypeptide(L)'
;MCGIVGIAGKLEFAQRDAFKDMLRVSTIRGDDATGVLKVRTSDNELSFLKLARHAIDFFDLKDADQAMNPQGAKVVLGHTRSA
;
A
#
# COMPACT_ATOMS: atom_id res chain seq x y z
N MET A 1 -8.02 14.50 6.74
CA MET A 1 -7.18 14.67 5.54
C MET A 1 -6.60 13.32 5.14
N CYS A 2 -6.45 13.07 3.87
CA CYS A 2 -6.02 11.77 3.36
C CYS A 2 -4.81 11.90 2.45
N GLY A 3 -3.95 10.89 2.45
CA GLY A 3 -2.88 10.73 1.49
C GLY A 3 -3.12 9.53 0.61
N ILE A 4 -2.81 9.64 -0.68
CA ILE A 4 -2.93 8.55 -1.64
C ILE A 4 -1.62 8.43 -2.39
N VAL A 5 -1.11 7.20 -2.53
CA VAL A 5 0.06 6.89 -3.34
C VAL A 5 -0.27 5.71 -4.24
N GLY A 6 0.44 5.59 -5.35
CA GLY A 6 0.17 4.48 -6.24
C GLY A 6 1.34 4.19 -7.18
N ILE A 7 1.44 2.94 -7.59
CA ILE A 7 2.36 2.50 -8.64
C ILE A 7 1.57 1.60 -9.60
N ALA A 8 1.91 1.69 -10.88
CA ALA A 8 1.23 0.92 -11.91
C ALA A 8 2.22 0.50 -12.99
N GLY A 9 1.92 -0.58 -13.68
CA GLY A 9 2.72 -1.10 -14.77
C GLY A 9 3.07 -2.56 -14.59
N LYS A 10 4.18 -2.98 -15.16
CA LYS A 10 4.71 -4.33 -14.97
C LYS A 10 5.54 -4.36 -13.69
N LEU A 11 4.88 -4.59 -12.56
CA LEU A 11 5.48 -4.44 -11.25
C LEU A 11 6.21 -5.72 -10.82
N GLU A 12 7.32 -5.51 -10.13
CA GLU A 12 8.15 -6.57 -9.58
C GLU A 12 8.43 -6.30 -8.11
N PHE A 13 8.99 -7.27 -7.41
CA PHE A 13 9.30 -7.16 -5.98
C PHE A 13 10.15 -5.92 -5.67
N ALA A 14 11.05 -5.54 -6.59
CA ALA A 14 11.94 -4.40 -6.39
C ALA A 14 11.20 -3.07 -6.13
N GLN A 15 9.97 -2.92 -6.63
CA GLN A 15 9.19 -1.71 -6.42
C GLN A 15 8.56 -1.61 -5.02
N ARG A 16 8.65 -2.66 -4.19
CA ARG A 16 8.05 -2.67 -2.87
C ARG A 16 8.60 -1.55 -1.98
N ASP A 17 9.91 -1.36 -1.98
CA ASP A 17 10.53 -0.36 -1.11
C ASP A 17 10.15 1.06 -1.53
N ALA A 18 10.08 1.31 -2.84
CA ALA A 18 9.62 2.61 -3.34
C ALA A 18 8.17 2.89 -2.91
N PHE A 19 7.30 1.88 -2.99
CA PHE A 19 5.91 2.01 -2.55
C PHE A 19 5.83 2.30 -1.05
N LYS A 20 6.59 1.57 -0.23
CA LYS A 20 6.63 1.79 1.21
C LYS A 20 7.11 3.20 1.56
N ASP A 21 8.13 3.70 0.85
CA ASP A 21 8.64 5.05 1.08
C ASP A 21 7.59 6.11 0.76
N MET A 22 6.87 5.95 -0.34
CA MET A 22 5.78 6.87 -0.69
C MET A 22 4.67 6.83 0.36
N LEU A 23 4.32 5.64 0.83
CA LEU A 23 3.27 5.49 1.85
C LEU A 23 3.70 6.12 3.18
N ARG A 24 4.98 5.96 3.54
CA ARG A 24 5.54 6.59 4.74
C ARG A 24 5.45 8.11 4.68
N VAL A 25 5.82 8.69 3.53
CA VAL A 25 5.74 10.14 3.33
C VAL A 25 4.30 10.62 3.40
N SER A 26 3.34 9.85 2.92
CA SER A 26 1.93 10.24 2.93
C SER A 26 1.34 10.29 4.35
N THR A 27 2.05 9.81 5.38
CA THR A 27 1.60 9.96 6.78
C THR A 27 1.50 11.42 7.22
N ILE A 28 2.16 12.33 6.53
CA ILE A 28 1.99 13.77 6.75
C ILE A 28 0.53 14.17 6.55
N ARG A 29 -0.19 13.46 5.67
CA ARG A 29 -1.60 13.72 5.37
C ARG A 29 -2.56 12.91 6.22
N GLY A 30 -2.09 11.80 6.83
CA GLY A 30 -2.95 10.99 7.67
C GLY A 30 -2.18 9.90 8.35
N ASP A 31 -2.41 9.71 9.66
CA ASP A 31 -1.66 8.78 10.48
C ASP A 31 -2.53 7.84 11.32
N ASP A 32 -3.86 7.91 11.19
CA ASP A 32 -4.78 7.11 12.00
C ASP A 32 -5.15 5.77 11.38
N ALA A 33 -5.12 5.69 10.05
CA ALA A 33 -5.44 4.45 9.34
C ALA A 33 -4.60 4.34 8.08
N THR A 34 -4.30 3.10 7.70
CA THR A 34 -3.51 2.80 6.50
C THR A 34 -4.19 1.67 5.74
N GLY A 35 -4.29 1.80 4.43
CA GLY A 35 -4.87 0.77 3.57
C GLY A 35 -4.05 0.57 2.30
N VAL A 36 -4.10 -0.64 1.76
CA VAL A 36 -3.44 -1.01 0.51
C VAL A 36 -4.41 -1.80 -0.36
N LEU A 37 -4.55 -1.39 -1.62
CA LEU A 37 -5.30 -2.10 -2.64
C LEU A 37 -4.33 -2.59 -3.70
N LYS A 38 -4.47 -3.84 -4.11
CA LYS A 38 -3.61 -4.43 -5.13
C LYS A 38 -4.47 -5.13 -6.18
N VAL A 39 -4.13 -4.93 -7.46
CA VAL A 39 -4.79 -5.59 -8.58
C VAL A 39 -3.82 -6.56 -9.23
N ARG A 40 -4.16 -7.85 -9.24
CA ARG A 40 -3.31 -8.90 -9.79
C ARG A 40 -3.35 -8.87 -11.33
N THR A 41 -2.18 -9.02 -11.96
CA THR A 41 -2.05 -8.99 -13.42
C THR A 41 -2.78 -10.16 -14.09
N SER A 42 -2.69 -11.36 -13.51
CA SER A 42 -3.14 -12.59 -14.18
C SER A 42 -4.66 -12.66 -14.36
N ASP A 43 -5.45 -12.12 -13.40
CA ASP A 43 -6.90 -12.30 -13.39
C ASP A 43 -7.66 -11.03 -12.99
N ASN A 44 -6.97 -9.90 -12.81
CA ASN A 44 -7.54 -8.64 -12.33
C ASN A 44 -8.20 -8.75 -10.95
N GLU A 45 -7.84 -9.76 -10.16
CA GLU A 45 -8.39 -9.90 -8.83
C GLU A 45 -7.89 -8.79 -7.92
N LEU A 46 -8.82 -8.22 -7.15
CA LEU A 46 -8.55 -7.17 -6.18
C LEU A 46 -8.27 -7.78 -4.82
N SER A 47 -7.22 -7.30 -4.15
CA SER A 47 -7.01 -7.55 -2.74
C SER A 47 -6.90 -6.24 -2.00
N PHE A 48 -7.44 -6.18 -0.79
CA PHE A 48 -7.52 -4.95 -0.02
C PHE A 48 -7.27 -5.25 1.45
N LEU A 49 -6.41 -4.45 2.06
CA LEU A 49 -6.16 -4.51 3.50
C LEU A 49 -6.22 -3.09 4.06
N LYS A 50 -7.07 -2.86 5.06
CA LYS A 50 -7.19 -1.57 5.73
C LYS A 50 -7.24 -1.79 7.24
N LEU A 51 -6.39 -1.06 7.95
CA LEU A 51 -6.31 -1.15 9.41
C LEU A 51 -6.23 0.25 10.01
N ALA A 52 -6.80 0.42 11.19
CA ALA A 52 -6.71 1.66 11.97
C ALA A 52 -5.33 1.73 12.63
N ARG A 53 -4.28 1.87 11.82
CA ARG A 53 -2.89 1.91 12.27
C ARG A 53 -2.09 2.92 11.46
N HIS A 54 -1.12 3.55 12.11
CA HIS A 54 -0.12 4.36 11.44
C HIS A 54 0.68 3.50 10.44
N ALA A 55 1.14 4.09 9.33
CA ALA A 55 1.86 3.35 8.29
C ALA A 55 3.09 2.60 8.83
N ILE A 56 3.83 3.20 9.76
CA ILE A 56 5.02 2.56 10.34
C ILE A 56 4.62 1.27 11.07
N ASP A 57 3.55 1.30 11.86
CA ASP A 57 3.03 0.11 12.54
C ASP A 57 2.43 -0.89 11.56
N PHE A 58 1.79 -0.39 10.49
CA PHE A 58 1.24 -1.22 9.42
C PHE A 58 2.34 -2.04 8.74
N PHE A 59 3.52 -1.45 8.51
CA PHE A 59 4.63 -2.13 7.84
C PHE A 59 5.13 -3.36 8.61
N ASP A 60 4.99 -3.38 9.92
CA ASP A 60 5.45 -4.48 10.76
C ASP A 60 4.53 -5.70 10.73
N LEU A 61 3.34 -5.56 10.14
CA LEU A 61 2.38 -6.66 10.08
C LEU A 61 2.67 -7.56 8.87
N LYS A 62 2.62 -8.87 9.09
CA LYS A 62 2.87 -9.86 8.03
C LYS A 62 1.90 -9.71 6.87
N ASP A 63 0.62 -9.54 7.16
CA ASP A 63 -0.41 -9.40 6.12
C ASP A 63 -0.21 -8.11 5.33
N ALA A 64 0.24 -7.04 5.99
CA ALA A 64 0.55 -5.78 5.32
C ALA A 64 1.74 -5.92 4.40
N ASP A 65 2.78 -6.63 4.83
CA ASP A 65 3.95 -6.85 3.98
C ASP A 65 3.57 -7.58 2.69
N GLN A 66 2.73 -8.61 2.79
CA GLN A 66 2.22 -9.31 1.61
C GLN A 66 1.35 -8.41 0.73
N ALA A 67 0.50 -7.58 1.34
CA ALA A 67 -0.37 -6.67 0.61
C ALA A 67 0.42 -5.62 -0.17
N MET A 68 1.58 -5.20 0.36
CA MET A 68 2.44 -4.20 -0.28
C MET A 68 3.42 -4.78 -1.29
N ASN A 69 3.54 -6.12 -1.38
CA ASN A 69 4.42 -6.74 -2.36
C ASN A 69 3.82 -6.60 -3.76
N PRO A 70 4.46 -5.84 -4.67
CA PRO A 70 3.88 -5.56 -5.98
C PRO A 70 4.12 -6.66 -7.01
N GLN A 71 4.87 -7.69 -6.67
CA GLN A 71 5.16 -8.77 -7.64
C GLN A 71 3.88 -9.45 -8.09
N GLY A 72 3.67 -9.55 -9.40
CA GLY A 72 2.47 -10.13 -9.98
C GLY A 72 1.28 -9.19 -10.01
N ALA A 73 1.44 -7.94 -9.59
CA ALA A 73 0.40 -6.92 -9.64
C ALA A 73 0.63 -5.96 -10.80
N LYS A 74 -0.43 -5.34 -11.28
CA LYS A 74 -0.34 -4.25 -12.26
C LYS A 74 -0.64 -2.89 -11.66
N VAL A 75 -1.27 -2.85 -10.48
CA VAL A 75 -1.54 -1.61 -9.73
C VAL A 75 -1.45 -1.92 -8.25
N VAL A 76 -0.78 -1.05 -7.51
CA VAL A 76 -0.81 -1.05 -6.05
C VAL A 76 -1.10 0.38 -5.60
N LEU A 77 -2.16 0.56 -4.82
CA LEU A 77 -2.56 1.85 -4.27
C LEU A 77 -2.47 1.81 -2.75
N GLY A 78 -1.94 2.86 -2.18
CA GLY A 78 -1.88 3.03 -0.74
C GLY A 78 -2.68 4.25 -0.31
N HIS A 79 -3.23 4.21 0.88
CA HIS A 79 -4.06 5.27 1.42
C HIS A 79 -3.74 5.46 2.90
N THR A 80 -3.55 6.71 3.31
CA THR A 80 -3.43 7.08 4.72
C THR A 80 -4.54 8.05 5.06
N ARG A 81 -5.10 7.92 6.27
CA ARG A 81 -6.23 8.73 6.69
C ARG A 81 -5.99 9.29 8.08
N SER A 82 -6.38 10.55 8.27
CA SER A 82 -6.52 11.20 9.56
C SER A 82 -8.00 11.22 9.95
N ALA A 83 -8.27 10.85 11.18
CA ALA A 83 -9.64 10.86 11.70
C ALA A 83 -10.16 12.29 11.89
#